data_cd665337da98ec1eb80969b9c03f808a
#
_entry.id   cd665337da98ec1eb80969b9c03f808a
#
_cell.length_a   1.000
_cell.length_b   1.000
_cell.length_c   1.000
_cell.angle_alpha   90.00
_cell.angle_beta   90.00
_cell.angle_gamma   90.00
#
_symmetry.space_group_name_H-M   'P 1'
#
loop_
_entity.id
_entity.type
_entity.pdbx_description
1 polymer ?
#
loop_
_entity_poly.entity_id
_entity_poly.type
_entity_poly.pdbx_seq_one_letter_code
_entity_poly.pdbx_strand_id
1 'polypeptide(L)'
;MIKKKKTAKKKTKPGASRKRLTPRKEKRGPSGADVLLSVDDPALVELSRRVRDVGGTPVGAYREPFSGSPLLLAVLPFKAVEPTPFQRDLSPTHTKRLAQKIEEAGVFLDPLIVVQAPDGRLWTPNGRHRHAAAKVLGLQTVTALISPNEDLAFKILALNTEKAHNLKDRSLEVIRMARELAERKPRSKEKDYAVELDEPALLTLGIIYEEQRRFAGSPYFSFLRKVDRFATGTLMKSLQQREGWAARLREIDDRVKEIVAELKERGFRSPYLRNLVVARINPVRFHRAKKGDTKPPMALGAALTRMAASARTFNVSTVREQDLALVAALSSGDGD
;
A
#
# COMPACT_ATOMS: atom_id res chain seq x y z
N MET A 1 -26.74 8.22 -63.09
CA MET A 1 -27.26 8.54 -61.75
C MET A 1 -26.63 7.65 -60.69
N ILE A 2 -25.62 8.15 -59.98
CA ILE A 2 -24.87 7.40 -58.99
C ILE A 2 -25.36 7.84 -57.62
N LYS A 3 -26.04 6.96 -56.85
CA LYS A 3 -26.53 7.24 -55.48
C LYS A 3 -25.35 7.18 -54.47
N LYS A 4 -25.00 8.33 -53.90
CA LYS A 4 -24.07 8.41 -52.75
C LYS A 4 -24.75 7.85 -51.49
N LYS A 5 -24.20 6.76 -50.92
CA LYS A 5 -24.53 6.27 -49.59
C LYS A 5 -23.97 7.21 -48.53
N LYS A 6 -24.84 7.83 -47.70
CA LYS A 6 -24.47 8.58 -46.51
C LYS A 6 -24.08 7.60 -45.40
N THR A 7 -22.82 7.62 -45.00
CA THR A 7 -22.31 6.92 -43.80
C THR A 7 -22.77 7.66 -42.56
N ALA A 8 -23.58 7.02 -41.72
CA ALA A 8 -24.02 7.54 -40.44
C ALA A 8 -22.84 7.55 -39.43
N LYS A 9 -22.47 8.74 -38.95
CA LYS A 9 -21.54 8.92 -37.84
C LYS A 9 -22.10 8.31 -36.55
N LYS A 10 -21.49 7.24 -36.05
CA LYS A 10 -21.77 6.66 -34.73
C LYS A 10 -21.48 7.73 -33.66
N LYS A 11 -22.52 8.25 -32.99
CA LYS A 11 -22.37 9.10 -31.80
C LYS A 11 -21.70 8.30 -30.67
N THR A 12 -20.50 8.65 -30.30
CA THR A 12 -19.83 8.16 -29.09
C THR A 12 -20.62 8.63 -27.86
N LYS A 13 -21.06 7.69 -27.03
CA LYS A 13 -21.72 7.99 -25.75
C LYS A 13 -20.73 8.77 -24.87
N PRO A 14 -21.15 9.88 -24.22
CA PRO A 14 -20.28 10.59 -23.30
C PRO A 14 -19.89 9.66 -22.14
N GLY A 15 -18.59 9.64 -21.81
CA GLY A 15 -18.04 8.87 -20.71
C GLY A 15 -18.79 9.19 -19.41
N ALA A 16 -19.00 8.18 -18.57
CA ALA A 16 -19.68 8.33 -17.29
C ALA A 16 -19.00 9.43 -16.47
N SER A 17 -19.70 10.56 -16.28
CA SER A 17 -19.28 11.67 -15.44
C SER A 17 -18.89 11.11 -14.05
N ARG A 18 -17.63 11.29 -13.62
CA ARG A 18 -17.20 11.04 -12.24
C ARG A 18 -18.14 11.86 -11.35
N LYS A 19 -18.93 11.19 -10.50
CA LYS A 19 -19.81 11.88 -9.55
C LYS A 19 -18.95 12.83 -8.71
N ARG A 20 -19.19 14.10 -8.82
CA ARG A 20 -18.54 15.13 -8.03
C ARG A 20 -18.86 14.88 -6.56
N LEU A 21 -17.85 14.83 -5.69
CA LEU A 21 -18.05 14.73 -4.25
C LEU A 21 -18.77 15.99 -3.78
N THR A 22 -19.94 15.82 -3.17
CA THR A 22 -20.70 16.92 -2.57
C THR A 22 -20.41 16.96 -1.08
N PRO A 23 -20.12 18.14 -0.50
CA PRO A 23 -19.97 18.28 0.95
C PRO A 23 -21.23 17.80 1.68
N ARG A 24 -21.04 17.19 2.83
CA ARG A 24 -22.15 16.82 3.72
C ARG A 24 -22.80 18.09 4.29
N LYS A 25 -24.11 18.09 4.41
CA LYS A 25 -24.86 19.21 5.01
C LYS A 25 -24.74 19.25 6.54
N GLU A 26 -24.57 18.09 7.16
CA GLU A 26 -24.47 17.96 8.62
C GLU A 26 -23.07 18.36 9.09
N LYS A 27 -23.03 19.17 10.15
CA LYS A 27 -21.79 19.50 10.87
C LYS A 27 -21.35 18.29 11.70
N ARG A 28 -20.07 18.02 11.74
CA ARG A 28 -19.47 16.91 12.51
C ARG A 28 -18.36 17.43 13.41
N GLY A 29 -18.15 16.73 14.51
CA GLY A 29 -17.09 17.02 15.47
C GLY A 29 -17.41 18.14 16.44
N PRO A 30 -16.52 18.37 17.41
CA PRO A 30 -16.67 19.42 18.43
C PRO A 30 -16.62 20.83 17.82
N SER A 31 -17.24 21.79 18.47
CA SER A 31 -17.05 23.21 18.15
C SER A 31 -15.66 23.70 18.60
N GLY A 32 -15.22 24.88 18.11
CA GLY A 32 -13.94 25.45 18.52
C GLY A 32 -13.84 25.68 20.05
N ALA A 33 -14.95 25.93 20.71
CA ALA A 33 -14.99 26.06 22.18
C ALA A 33 -14.83 24.73 22.93
N ASP A 34 -15.28 23.62 22.31
CA ASP A 34 -15.30 22.29 22.93
C ASP A 34 -14.03 21.48 22.67
N VAL A 35 -13.07 22.02 21.89
CA VAL A 35 -11.84 21.30 21.54
C VAL A 35 -10.80 21.30 22.66
N LEU A 36 -10.83 22.26 23.58
CA LEU A 36 -9.83 22.39 24.63
C LEU A 36 -9.89 21.20 25.60
N LEU A 37 -8.72 20.68 25.93
CA LEU A 37 -8.50 19.62 26.92
C LEU A 37 -7.31 19.98 27.81
N SER A 38 -7.39 19.59 29.09
CA SER A 38 -6.23 19.61 29.95
C SER A 38 -5.29 18.45 29.62
N VAL A 39 -3.99 18.64 29.77
CA VAL A 39 -3.00 17.56 29.71
C VAL A 39 -3.20 16.52 30.82
N ASP A 40 -3.92 16.88 31.87
CA ASP A 40 -4.29 16.02 33.00
C ASP A 40 -5.72 15.49 32.89
N ASP A 41 -6.36 15.60 31.71
CA ASP A 41 -7.66 14.97 31.46
C ASP A 41 -7.56 13.46 31.71
N PRO A 42 -8.59 12.83 32.35
CA PRO A 42 -8.58 11.40 32.66
C PRO A 42 -8.24 10.50 31.46
N ALA A 43 -8.62 10.91 30.24
CA ALA A 43 -8.31 10.16 29.01
C ALA A 43 -6.83 10.27 28.59
N LEU A 44 -6.08 11.22 29.14
CA LEU A 44 -4.69 11.51 28.75
C LEU A 44 -3.70 11.42 29.92
N VAL A 45 -4.16 11.28 31.15
CA VAL A 45 -3.30 11.32 32.36
C VAL A 45 -2.19 10.26 32.30
N GLU A 46 -2.52 9.05 31.88
CA GLU A 46 -1.53 7.97 31.75
C GLU A 46 -0.53 8.24 30.63
N LEU A 47 -0.99 8.76 29.50
CA LEU A 47 -0.14 9.16 28.40
C LEU A 47 0.77 10.32 28.77
N SER A 48 0.24 11.33 29.47
CA SER A 48 1.01 12.48 29.99
C SER A 48 2.07 12.04 31.00
N ARG A 49 1.72 11.08 31.89
CA ARG A 49 2.69 10.47 32.81
C ARG A 49 3.80 9.77 32.02
N ARG A 50 3.44 8.93 31.05
CA ARG A 50 4.41 8.23 30.19
C ARG A 50 5.35 9.17 29.45
N VAL A 51 4.85 10.29 28.93
CA VAL A 51 5.67 11.33 28.30
C VAL A 51 6.71 11.89 29.27
N ARG A 52 6.31 12.17 30.53
CA ARG A 52 7.22 12.66 31.57
C ARG A 52 8.26 11.58 31.97
N ASP A 53 7.85 10.33 32.09
CA ASP A 53 8.72 9.20 32.45
C ASP A 53 9.86 8.98 31.44
N VAL A 54 9.62 9.24 30.15
CA VAL A 54 10.67 9.17 29.12
C VAL A 54 11.49 10.46 29.00
N GLY A 55 11.30 11.43 29.89
CA GLY A 55 12.00 12.72 29.89
C GLY A 55 11.41 13.73 28.90
N GLY A 56 10.18 13.55 28.44
CA GLY A 56 9.46 14.50 27.60
C GLY A 56 8.61 15.48 28.40
N THR A 57 8.03 16.45 27.70
CA THR A 57 7.16 17.48 28.29
C THR A 57 5.83 17.55 27.53
N PRO A 58 4.68 17.28 28.19
CA PRO A 58 3.37 17.60 27.65
C PRO A 58 3.25 19.12 27.47
N VAL A 59 2.86 19.58 26.29
CA VAL A 59 2.74 21.00 25.94
C VAL A 59 1.28 21.45 25.93
N GLY A 60 0.38 20.58 25.47
CA GLY A 60 -1.04 20.88 25.40
C GLY A 60 -1.85 19.67 24.95
N ALA A 61 -3.15 19.75 25.10
CA ALA A 61 -4.06 18.70 24.69
C ALA A 61 -5.32 19.28 24.05
N TYR A 62 -5.94 18.49 23.16
CA TYR A 62 -7.17 18.90 22.51
C TYR A 62 -7.96 17.70 21.97
N ARG A 63 -9.24 17.93 21.69
CA ARG A 63 -10.10 17.00 20.97
C ARG A 63 -9.96 17.22 19.48
N GLU A 64 -9.55 16.19 18.73
CA GLU A 64 -9.41 16.33 17.28
C GLU A 64 -10.79 16.59 16.63
N PRO A 65 -10.84 17.42 15.56
CA PRO A 65 -12.10 18.00 15.06
C PRO A 65 -13.05 17.02 14.36
N PHE A 66 -12.65 15.79 14.06
CA PHE A 66 -13.47 14.82 13.32
C PHE A 66 -14.29 13.90 14.23
N SER A 67 -13.66 13.28 15.22
CA SER A 67 -14.29 12.33 16.13
C SER A 67 -14.39 12.84 17.58
N GLY A 68 -13.68 13.92 17.91
CA GLY A 68 -13.53 14.41 19.26
C GLY A 68 -12.57 13.59 20.12
N SER A 69 -11.78 12.71 19.51
CA SER A 69 -10.79 11.91 20.22
C SER A 69 -9.71 12.77 20.87
N PRO A 70 -9.24 12.45 22.09
CA PRO A 70 -8.22 13.22 22.77
C PRO A 70 -6.86 13.01 22.11
N LEU A 71 -6.11 14.11 21.91
CA LEU A 71 -4.73 14.11 21.42
C LEU A 71 -3.86 14.95 22.34
N LEU A 72 -2.61 14.51 22.54
CA LEU A 72 -1.60 15.16 23.36
C LEU A 72 -0.50 15.72 22.45
N LEU A 73 -0.24 17.02 22.53
CA LEU A 73 0.95 17.65 21.96
C LEU A 73 2.07 17.62 23.00
N ALA A 74 3.23 17.09 22.64
CA ALA A 74 4.36 16.97 23.54
C ALA A 74 5.68 17.19 22.81
N VAL A 75 6.70 17.57 23.57
CA VAL A 75 8.11 17.53 23.16
C VAL A 75 8.75 16.29 23.76
N LEU A 76 9.29 15.42 22.93
CA LEU A 76 9.86 14.13 23.34
C LEU A 76 11.37 14.12 23.06
N PRO A 77 12.17 13.45 23.94
CA PRO A 77 13.54 13.10 23.58
C PRO A 77 13.55 12.31 22.27
N PHE A 78 14.45 12.64 21.35
CA PHE A 78 14.54 11.97 20.05
C PHE A 78 14.57 10.43 20.17
N LYS A 79 15.34 9.93 21.15
CA LYS A 79 15.53 8.49 21.39
C LYS A 79 14.29 7.79 21.93
N ALA A 80 13.29 8.53 22.43
CA ALA A 80 12.04 7.94 22.95
C ALA A 80 11.03 7.61 21.86
N VAL A 81 11.24 8.10 20.61
CA VAL A 81 10.35 7.84 19.49
C VAL A 81 11.00 6.87 18.51
N GLU A 82 10.27 5.80 18.16
CA GLU A 82 10.73 4.79 17.24
C GLU A 82 9.81 4.71 16.00
N PRO A 83 10.36 4.47 14.81
CA PRO A 83 9.53 4.10 13.65
C PRO A 83 8.81 2.77 13.90
N THR A 84 7.59 2.61 13.40
CA THR A 84 6.91 1.30 13.47
C THR A 84 7.68 0.25 12.64
N PRO A 85 7.71 -1.02 13.08
CA PRO A 85 8.50 -2.06 12.44
C PRO A 85 8.02 -2.41 11.02
N PHE A 86 6.75 -2.12 10.72
CA PHE A 86 6.12 -2.44 9.44
C PHE A 86 6.20 -1.32 8.38
N GLN A 87 6.74 -0.14 8.72
CA GLN A 87 6.94 0.91 7.72
C GLN A 87 7.97 0.50 6.65
N ARG A 88 7.81 1.09 5.46
CA ARG A 88 8.74 0.93 4.35
C ARG A 88 10.17 1.35 4.71
N ASP A 89 11.11 0.84 3.93
CA ASP A 89 12.52 1.17 4.08
C ASP A 89 12.81 2.66 3.80
N LEU A 90 13.80 3.21 4.51
CA LEU A 90 14.23 4.59 4.30
C LEU A 90 14.88 4.76 2.93
N SER A 91 14.55 5.87 2.26
CA SER A 91 15.30 6.36 1.11
C SER A 91 16.38 7.33 1.60
N PRO A 92 17.68 7.00 1.51
CA PRO A 92 18.75 7.88 1.95
C PRO A 92 18.73 9.24 1.23
N THR A 93 18.47 9.22 -0.07
CA THR A 93 18.39 10.45 -0.89
C THR A 93 17.25 11.35 -0.43
N HIS A 94 16.07 10.78 -0.14
CA HIS A 94 14.93 11.55 0.34
C HIS A 94 15.20 12.13 1.73
N THR A 95 15.77 11.33 2.64
CA THR A 95 16.14 11.79 3.99
C THR A 95 17.12 12.94 3.93
N LYS A 96 18.17 12.85 3.10
CA LYS A 96 19.16 13.93 2.93
C LYS A 96 18.51 15.22 2.42
N ARG A 97 17.67 15.13 1.38
CA ARG A 97 16.95 16.30 0.84
C ARG A 97 16.03 16.92 1.88
N LEU A 98 15.33 16.11 2.65
CA LEU A 98 14.43 16.61 3.69
C LEU A 98 15.19 17.30 4.82
N ALA A 99 16.31 16.72 5.29
CA ALA A 99 17.18 17.36 6.29
C ALA A 99 17.67 18.72 5.81
N GLN A 100 18.18 18.80 4.58
CA GLN A 100 18.62 20.05 3.98
C GLN A 100 17.50 21.09 3.93
N LYS A 101 16.27 20.70 3.54
CA LYS A 101 15.13 21.63 3.48
C LYS A 101 14.68 22.12 4.86
N ILE A 102 14.75 21.26 5.87
CA ILE A 102 14.46 21.66 7.26
C ILE A 102 15.52 22.66 7.75
N GLU A 103 16.81 22.41 7.46
CA GLU A 103 17.91 23.31 7.81
C GLU A 103 17.80 24.67 7.10
N GLU A 104 17.48 24.67 5.79
CA GLU A 104 17.21 25.89 5.02
C GLU A 104 16.01 26.69 5.58
N ALA A 105 14.96 26.00 6.05
CA ALA A 105 13.78 26.62 6.65
C ALA A 105 14.05 27.17 8.06
N GLY A 106 15.10 26.70 8.74
CA GLY A 106 15.46 27.09 10.10
C GLY A 106 14.48 26.63 11.19
N VAL A 107 13.52 25.74 10.83
CA VAL A 107 12.48 25.29 11.76
C VAL A 107 11.95 23.90 11.38
N PHE A 108 11.72 23.06 12.40
CA PHE A 108 11.06 21.74 12.25
C PHE A 108 9.58 21.90 12.60
N LEU A 109 8.77 22.28 11.59
CA LEU A 109 7.36 22.68 11.79
C LEU A 109 6.42 21.50 12.01
N ASP A 110 6.60 20.41 11.26
CA ASP A 110 5.65 19.31 11.25
C ASP A 110 5.86 18.37 12.44
N PRO A 111 4.95 18.30 13.43
CA PRO A 111 5.05 17.32 14.50
C PRO A 111 5.07 15.90 13.96
N LEU A 112 5.79 15.01 14.63
CA LEU A 112 5.67 13.59 14.38
C LEU A 112 4.31 13.09 14.90
N ILE A 113 3.57 12.36 14.08
CA ILE A 113 2.40 11.64 14.58
C ILE A 113 2.91 10.42 15.33
N VAL A 114 2.49 10.29 16.60
CA VAL A 114 2.96 9.24 17.51
C VAL A 114 1.75 8.51 18.09
N VAL A 115 1.90 7.22 18.32
CA VAL A 115 0.96 6.39 19.05
C VAL A 115 1.68 5.65 20.16
N GLN A 116 1.00 5.36 21.25
CA GLN A 116 1.52 4.48 22.28
C GLN A 116 1.28 3.04 21.84
N ALA A 117 2.36 2.25 21.75
CA ALA A 117 2.28 0.81 21.51
C ALA A 117 1.85 0.06 22.78
N PRO A 118 1.33 -1.19 22.68
CA PRO A 118 0.88 -1.99 23.84
C PRO A 118 1.96 -2.21 24.90
N ASP A 119 3.22 -2.27 24.47
CA ASP A 119 4.41 -2.42 25.32
C ASP A 119 4.91 -1.08 25.91
N GLY A 120 4.15 -0.01 25.72
CA GLY A 120 4.46 1.33 26.21
C GLY A 120 5.49 2.10 25.37
N ARG A 121 6.02 1.55 24.29
CA ARG A 121 6.89 2.29 23.35
C ARG A 121 6.10 3.38 22.62
N LEU A 122 6.80 4.42 22.19
CA LEU A 122 6.22 5.52 21.41
C LEU A 122 6.57 5.34 19.94
N TRP A 123 5.61 4.97 19.14
CA TRP A 123 5.80 4.71 17.72
C TRP A 123 5.36 5.86 16.83
N THR A 124 6.17 6.19 15.82
CA THR A 124 5.75 7.08 14.75
C THR A 124 5.36 6.28 13.50
N PRO A 125 4.04 6.06 13.25
CA PRO A 125 3.57 5.33 12.08
C PRO A 125 3.65 6.15 10.78
N ASN A 126 3.75 7.48 10.90
CA ASN A 126 3.95 8.38 9.76
C ASN A 126 4.99 9.43 10.12
N GLY A 127 6.17 9.33 9.57
CA GLY A 127 7.23 10.31 9.84
C GLY A 127 8.62 9.71 9.85
N ARG A 128 8.81 8.46 9.41
CA ARG A 128 10.12 7.79 9.41
C ARG A 128 11.22 8.62 8.75
N HIS A 129 10.93 9.29 7.61
CA HIS A 129 11.89 10.17 6.95
C HIS A 129 12.13 11.46 7.74
N ARG A 130 11.08 12.03 8.37
CA ARG A 130 11.24 13.21 9.26
C ARG A 130 12.04 12.85 10.51
N HIS A 131 11.75 11.69 11.11
CA HIS A 131 12.52 11.17 12.23
C HIS A 131 13.99 10.95 11.85
N ALA A 132 14.27 10.35 10.69
CA ALA A 132 15.62 10.16 10.20
C ALA A 132 16.33 11.50 9.87
N ALA A 133 15.60 12.48 9.32
CA ALA A 133 16.12 13.83 9.09
C ALA A 133 16.46 14.53 10.41
N ALA A 134 15.62 14.44 11.44
CA ALA A 134 15.89 14.95 12.78
C ALA A 134 17.18 14.35 13.37
N LYS A 135 17.41 13.06 13.15
CA LYS A 135 18.67 12.39 13.53
C LYS A 135 19.87 12.98 12.81
N VAL A 136 19.78 13.17 11.49
CA VAL A 136 20.87 13.77 10.69
C VAL A 136 21.18 15.20 11.14
N LEU A 137 20.16 15.97 11.51
CA LEU A 137 20.27 17.33 12.01
C LEU A 137 20.75 17.41 13.48
N GLY A 138 20.88 16.28 14.17
CA GLY A 138 21.35 16.23 15.56
C GLY A 138 20.34 16.76 16.58
N LEU A 139 19.04 16.73 16.28
CA LEU A 139 18.02 17.23 17.21
C LEU A 139 17.98 16.37 18.49
N GLN A 140 18.00 17.02 19.64
CA GLN A 140 17.88 16.36 20.95
C GLN A 140 16.43 15.93 21.24
N THR A 141 15.48 16.73 20.78
CA THR A 141 14.04 16.52 20.99
C THR A 141 13.27 16.71 19.70
N VAL A 142 12.06 16.15 19.65
CA VAL A 142 11.11 16.30 18.53
C VAL A 142 9.74 16.65 19.07
N THR A 143 9.01 17.50 18.35
CA THR A 143 7.60 17.75 18.63
C THR A 143 6.77 16.59 18.13
N ALA A 144 5.85 16.08 18.94
CA ALA A 144 4.98 14.95 18.63
C ALA A 144 3.52 15.28 18.95
N LEU A 145 2.63 14.85 18.07
CA LEU A 145 1.19 14.77 18.32
C LEU A 145 0.85 13.33 18.60
N ILE A 146 0.44 13.03 19.86
CA ILE A 146 0.36 11.68 20.37
C ILE A 146 -1.11 11.29 20.56
N SER A 147 -1.49 10.12 20.04
CA SER A 147 -2.78 9.51 20.28
C SER A 147 -2.64 8.36 21.30
N PRO A 148 -3.55 8.25 22.27
CA PRO A 148 -3.61 7.09 23.16
C PRO A 148 -4.12 5.82 22.46
N ASN A 149 -4.69 5.94 21.24
CA ASN A 149 -5.25 4.82 20.51
C ASN A 149 -4.17 4.14 19.64
N GLU A 150 -3.70 2.97 20.06
CA GLU A 150 -2.70 2.17 19.37
C GLU A 150 -3.12 1.69 17.97
N ASP A 151 -4.42 1.42 17.76
CA ASP A 151 -4.96 0.95 16.48
C ASP A 151 -4.75 1.99 15.36
N LEU A 152 -4.54 3.25 15.72
CA LEU A 152 -4.20 4.29 14.75
C LEU A 152 -2.85 4.05 14.06
N ALA A 153 -1.92 3.29 14.65
CA ALA A 153 -0.65 2.93 14.00
C ALA A 153 -0.88 2.27 12.64
N PHE A 154 -1.88 1.41 12.55
CA PHE A 154 -2.23 0.69 11.32
C PHE A 154 -3.08 1.55 10.36
N LYS A 155 -4.03 2.32 10.90
CA LYS A 155 -4.93 3.16 10.10
C LYS A 155 -4.20 4.32 9.43
N ILE A 156 -3.22 4.91 10.10
CA ILE A 156 -2.44 6.05 9.57
C ILE A 156 -1.68 5.66 8.29
N LEU A 157 -1.21 4.43 8.18
CA LEU A 157 -0.58 3.96 6.96
C LEU A 157 -1.55 3.95 5.77
N ALA A 158 -2.79 3.52 6.00
CA ALA A 158 -3.84 3.56 4.98
C ALA A 158 -4.21 4.99 4.55
N LEU A 159 -3.97 5.99 5.41
CA LEU A 159 -4.21 7.41 5.10
C LEU A 159 -3.08 8.06 4.29
N ASN A 160 -1.91 7.41 4.17
CA ASN A 160 -0.77 7.92 3.39
C ASN A 160 -0.98 7.77 1.88
N THR A 161 -2.06 8.34 1.36
CA THR A 161 -2.41 8.27 -0.07
C THR A 161 -1.63 9.26 -0.95
N GLU A 162 -0.90 10.19 -0.35
CA GLU A 162 -0.30 11.34 -1.07
C GLU A 162 0.98 11.03 -1.86
N LYS A 163 1.60 9.88 -1.66
CA LYS A 163 2.81 9.51 -2.41
C LYS A 163 2.53 8.31 -3.30
N ALA A 164 2.79 8.46 -4.59
CA ALA A 164 2.85 7.34 -5.52
C ALA A 164 3.91 6.34 -5.01
N HIS A 165 3.47 5.34 -4.25
CA HIS A 165 4.33 4.26 -3.82
C HIS A 165 4.56 3.32 -5.00
N ASN A 166 5.80 2.91 -5.23
CA ASN A 166 6.01 1.80 -6.14
C ASN A 166 5.39 0.52 -5.54
N LEU A 167 4.96 -0.37 -6.41
CA LEU A 167 4.25 -1.60 -6.03
C LEU A 167 4.99 -2.42 -4.98
N LYS A 168 6.32 -2.48 -5.06
CA LYS A 168 7.16 -3.23 -4.12
C LYS A 168 7.08 -2.66 -2.71
N ASP A 169 7.30 -1.34 -2.56
CA ASP A 169 7.33 -0.70 -1.24
C ASP A 169 5.97 -0.82 -0.55
N ARG A 170 4.88 -0.63 -1.33
CA ARG A 170 3.51 -0.81 -0.85
C ARG A 170 3.24 -2.25 -0.42
N SER A 171 3.68 -3.24 -1.20
CA SER A 171 3.51 -4.66 -0.86
C SER A 171 4.29 -5.05 0.40
N LEU A 172 5.53 -4.57 0.55
CA LEU A 172 6.35 -4.82 1.74
C LEU A 172 5.75 -4.18 3.00
N GLU A 173 5.21 -2.98 2.91
CA GLU A 173 4.53 -2.31 4.02
C GLU A 173 3.30 -3.10 4.47
N VAL A 174 2.46 -3.51 3.52
CA VAL A 174 1.23 -4.26 3.79
C VAL A 174 1.52 -5.65 4.39
N ILE A 175 2.49 -6.39 3.89
CA ILE A 175 2.79 -7.72 4.45
C ILE A 175 3.40 -7.64 5.85
N ARG A 176 4.29 -6.69 6.11
CA ARG A 176 4.86 -6.47 7.45
C ARG A 176 3.77 -6.11 8.46
N MET A 177 2.84 -5.23 8.06
CA MET A 177 1.68 -4.88 8.89
C MET A 177 0.79 -6.09 9.15
N ALA A 178 0.52 -6.93 8.15
CA ALA A 178 -0.29 -8.13 8.32
C ALA A 178 0.36 -9.15 9.27
N ARG A 179 1.68 -9.31 9.23
CA ARG A 179 2.43 -10.17 10.17
C ARG A 179 2.32 -9.65 11.59
N GLU A 180 2.55 -8.37 11.81
CA GLU A 180 2.42 -7.72 13.13
C GLU A 180 1.00 -7.86 13.69
N LEU A 181 -0.03 -7.65 12.85
CA LEU A 181 -1.43 -7.85 13.24
C LEU A 181 -1.74 -9.31 13.58
N ALA A 182 -1.17 -10.27 12.84
CA ALA A 182 -1.36 -11.70 13.11
C ALA A 182 -0.80 -12.11 14.47
N GLU A 183 0.33 -11.54 14.88
CA GLU A 183 0.94 -11.79 16.18
C GLU A 183 0.14 -11.14 17.33
N ARG A 184 -0.24 -9.87 17.16
CA ARG A 184 -0.94 -9.10 18.20
C ARG A 184 -2.40 -9.50 18.38
N LYS A 185 -3.08 -9.87 17.30
CA LYS A 185 -4.52 -10.16 17.26
C LYS A 185 -4.79 -11.51 16.58
N PRO A 186 -4.39 -12.66 17.17
CA PRO A 186 -4.39 -13.97 16.54
C PRO A 186 -5.76 -14.45 16.02
N ARG A 187 -6.86 -13.92 16.59
CA ARG A 187 -8.23 -14.26 16.19
C ARG A 187 -8.79 -13.41 15.06
N SER A 188 -8.11 -12.33 14.68
CA SER A 188 -8.57 -11.42 13.64
C SER A 188 -8.41 -12.02 12.24
N LYS A 189 -9.16 -11.50 11.27
CA LYS A 189 -9.21 -11.95 9.88
C LYS A 189 -8.71 -10.85 8.95
N GLU A 190 -8.24 -11.22 7.76
CA GLU A 190 -7.83 -10.21 6.75
C GLU A 190 -8.93 -9.19 6.44
N LYS A 191 -10.19 -9.63 6.40
CA LYS A 191 -11.35 -8.76 6.13
C LYS A 191 -11.54 -7.66 7.17
N ASP A 192 -11.15 -7.92 8.41
CA ASP A 192 -11.32 -6.97 9.50
C ASP A 192 -10.40 -5.75 9.30
N TYR A 193 -9.35 -5.90 8.50
CA TYR A 193 -8.35 -4.89 8.16
C TYR A 193 -8.31 -4.57 6.66
N ALA A 194 -9.43 -4.73 5.96
CA ALA A 194 -9.48 -4.53 4.51
C ALA A 194 -9.10 -3.10 4.08
N VAL A 195 -9.30 -2.11 4.95
CA VAL A 195 -8.92 -0.71 4.70
C VAL A 195 -7.41 -0.54 4.85
N GLU A 196 -6.83 -1.11 5.90
CA GLU A 196 -5.41 -1.02 6.23
C GLU A 196 -4.54 -1.85 5.28
N LEU A 197 -5.02 -3.02 4.89
CA LEU A 197 -4.33 -3.93 3.97
C LEU A 197 -4.54 -3.57 2.49
N ASP A 198 -5.46 -2.63 2.21
CA ASP A 198 -5.74 -2.03 0.91
C ASP A 198 -6.18 -3.06 -0.15
N GLU A 199 -5.27 -3.83 -0.75
CA GLU A 199 -5.57 -4.85 -1.76
C GLU A 199 -4.97 -6.22 -1.39
N PRO A 200 -5.72 -7.33 -1.50
CA PRO A 200 -5.22 -8.68 -1.21
C PRO A 200 -3.97 -9.06 -2.01
N ALA A 201 -3.87 -8.58 -3.26
CA ALA A 201 -2.73 -8.80 -4.14
C ALA A 201 -1.40 -8.30 -3.56
N LEU A 202 -1.44 -7.25 -2.72
CA LEU A 202 -0.26 -6.71 -2.06
C LEU A 202 0.31 -7.65 -1.01
N LEU A 203 -0.55 -8.41 -0.32
CA LEU A 203 -0.12 -9.44 0.65
C LEU A 203 0.66 -10.55 -0.05
N THR A 204 0.12 -11.09 -1.15
CA THR A 204 0.76 -12.16 -1.91
C THR A 204 2.09 -11.69 -2.53
N LEU A 205 2.13 -10.48 -3.12
CA LEU A 205 3.37 -9.91 -3.65
C LEU A 205 4.36 -9.52 -2.56
N GLY A 206 3.87 -9.06 -1.41
CA GLY A 206 4.70 -8.69 -0.26
C GLY A 206 5.54 -9.86 0.22
N ILE A 207 4.95 -11.05 0.36
CA ILE A 207 5.66 -12.28 0.71
C ILE A 207 6.79 -12.57 -0.30
N ILE A 208 6.52 -12.41 -1.60
CA ILE A 208 7.55 -12.61 -2.63
C ILE A 208 8.67 -11.57 -2.50
N TYR A 209 8.34 -10.31 -2.25
CA TYR A 209 9.34 -9.25 -2.13
C TYR A 209 10.18 -9.34 -0.84
N GLU A 210 9.68 -9.97 0.23
CA GLU A 210 10.48 -10.28 1.42
C GLU A 210 11.65 -11.18 1.07
N GLU A 211 11.43 -12.19 0.22
CA GLU A 211 12.45 -13.17 -0.16
C GLU A 211 13.23 -12.74 -1.41
N GLN A 212 12.57 -12.15 -2.40
CA GLN A 212 13.15 -11.77 -3.69
C GLN A 212 12.94 -10.28 -3.98
N ARG A 213 13.78 -9.42 -3.43
CA ARG A 213 13.68 -7.95 -3.57
C ARG A 213 13.64 -7.44 -5.02
N ARG A 214 14.16 -8.21 -5.99
CA ARG A 214 14.21 -7.86 -7.42
C ARG A 214 13.11 -8.54 -8.25
N PHE A 215 12.11 -9.14 -7.61
CA PHE A 215 11.00 -9.76 -8.32
C PHE A 215 10.25 -8.71 -9.17
N ALA A 216 9.93 -9.06 -10.40
CA ALA A 216 9.16 -8.19 -11.30
C ALA A 216 7.65 -8.40 -11.08
N GLY A 217 7.09 -7.82 -10.03
CA GLY A 217 5.70 -8.05 -9.64
C GLY A 217 4.66 -7.34 -10.51
N SER A 218 5.01 -6.23 -11.16
CA SER A 218 4.07 -5.43 -11.95
C SER A 218 3.29 -6.23 -13.01
N PRO A 219 3.90 -7.15 -13.81
CA PRO A 219 3.15 -7.96 -14.77
C PRO A 219 2.10 -8.86 -14.13
N TYR A 220 2.30 -9.28 -12.86
CA TYR A 220 1.41 -10.17 -12.13
C TYR A 220 0.33 -9.43 -11.34
N PHE A 221 0.53 -8.15 -11.05
CA PHE A 221 -0.37 -7.38 -10.19
C PHE A 221 -1.79 -7.29 -10.76
N SER A 222 -1.92 -7.00 -12.06
CA SER A 222 -3.23 -6.93 -12.73
C SER A 222 -3.97 -8.29 -12.74
N PHE A 223 -3.23 -9.40 -12.83
CA PHE A 223 -3.77 -10.75 -12.69
C PHE A 223 -4.27 -11.00 -11.25
N LEU A 224 -3.42 -10.75 -10.25
CA LEU A 224 -3.76 -10.95 -8.85
C LEU A 224 -4.98 -10.13 -8.43
N ARG A 225 -5.08 -8.86 -8.83
CA ARG A 225 -6.26 -8.02 -8.56
C ARG A 225 -7.58 -8.64 -9.03
N LYS A 226 -7.56 -9.44 -10.08
CA LYS A 226 -8.77 -10.11 -10.59
C LYS A 226 -9.17 -11.34 -9.78
N VAL A 227 -8.20 -12.07 -9.22
CA VAL A 227 -8.44 -13.41 -8.63
C VAL A 227 -8.17 -13.48 -7.12
N ASP A 228 -7.33 -12.60 -6.57
CA ASP A 228 -7.03 -12.57 -5.15
C ASP A 228 -8.12 -11.84 -4.37
N ARG A 229 -8.48 -12.36 -3.21
CA ARG A 229 -9.47 -11.80 -2.29
C ARG A 229 -8.98 -11.95 -0.86
N PHE A 230 -9.45 -11.08 0.03
CA PHE A 230 -9.21 -11.25 1.45
C PHE A 230 -9.79 -12.57 1.93
N ALA A 231 -8.95 -13.35 2.60
CA ALA A 231 -9.32 -14.66 3.12
C ALA A 231 -10.31 -14.54 4.30
N THR A 232 -11.07 -15.61 4.52
CA THR A 232 -12.06 -15.66 5.63
C THR A 232 -11.51 -16.28 6.90
N GLY A 233 -10.34 -16.94 6.83
CA GLY A 233 -9.62 -17.51 7.97
C GLY A 233 -8.97 -16.46 8.85
N THR A 234 -8.37 -16.90 9.95
CA THR A 234 -7.52 -16.02 10.78
C THR A 234 -6.33 -15.51 10.00
N LEU A 235 -5.80 -14.33 10.35
CA LEU A 235 -4.64 -13.74 9.67
C LEU A 235 -3.47 -14.73 9.56
N MET A 236 -3.15 -15.45 10.64
CA MET A 236 -2.08 -16.45 10.64
C MET A 236 -2.29 -17.54 9.59
N LYS A 237 -3.50 -18.16 9.54
CA LYS A 237 -3.83 -19.20 8.56
C LYS A 237 -3.83 -18.65 7.14
N SER A 238 -4.32 -17.42 6.98
CA SER A 238 -4.36 -16.75 5.67
C SER A 238 -2.96 -16.47 5.14
N LEU A 239 -2.04 -16.02 5.99
CA LEU A 239 -0.64 -15.80 5.63
C LEU A 239 0.04 -17.10 5.21
N GLN A 240 -0.15 -18.21 5.94
CA GLN A 240 0.37 -19.53 5.55
C GLN A 240 -0.15 -19.97 4.19
N GLN A 241 -1.44 -19.77 3.92
CA GLN A 241 -2.01 -20.07 2.61
C GLN A 241 -1.40 -19.20 1.50
N ARG A 242 -1.17 -17.90 1.79
CA ARG A 242 -0.55 -16.96 0.85
C ARG A 242 0.91 -17.31 0.56
N GLU A 243 1.64 -17.83 1.53
CA GLU A 243 3.02 -18.34 1.34
C GLU A 243 3.04 -19.45 0.27
N GLY A 244 2.09 -20.38 0.32
CA GLY A 244 1.93 -21.39 -0.72
C GLY A 244 1.59 -20.81 -2.11
N TRP A 245 0.77 -19.78 -2.18
CA TRP A 245 0.46 -19.10 -3.46
C TRP A 245 1.66 -18.29 -3.97
N ALA A 246 2.38 -17.63 -3.08
CA ALA A 246 3.59 -16.88 -3.42
C ALA A 246 4.68 -17.80 -3.98
N ALA A 247 4.90 -18.98 -3.37
CA ALA A 247 5.83 -20.00 -3.86
C ALA A 247 5.46 -20.44 -5.29
N ARG A 248 4.19 -20.76 -5.53
CA ARG A 248 3.71 -21.14 -6.87
C ARG A 248 3.87 -20.04 -7.90
N LEU A 249 3.66 -18.78 -7.51
CA LEU A 249 3.83 -17.64 -8.42
C LEU A 249 5.31 -17.43 -8.77
N ARG A 250 6.24 -17.72 -7.85
CA ARG A 250 7.69 -17.70 -8.14
C ARG A 250 8.08 -18.79 -9.13
N GLU A 251 7.60 -20.01 -8.97
CA GLU A 251 7.82 -21.10 -9.93
C GLU A 251 7.32 -20.74 -11.34
N ILE A 252 6.15 -20.08 -11.41
CA ILE A 252 5.63 -19.57 -12.69
C ILE A 252 6.57 -18.50 -13.26
N ASP A 253 7.08 -17.58 -12.43
CA ASP A 253 8.00 -16.52 -12.89
C ASP A 253 9.34 -17.09 -13.38
N ASP A 254 9.83 -18.15 -12.75
CA ASP A 254 11.05 -18.82 -13.21
C ASP A 254 10.84 -19.41 -14.62
N ARG A 255 9.72 -20.08 -14.87
CA ARG A 255 9.39 -20.53 -16.23
C ARG A 255 9.18 -19.37 -17.21
N VAL A 256 8.60 -18.27 -16.77
CA VAL A 256 8.47 -17.04 -17.59
C VAL A 256 9.84 -16.47 -17.94
N LYS A 257 10.82 -16.49 -17.05
CA LYS A 257 12.20 -16.06 -17.34
C LYS A 257 12.85 -16.92 -18.43
N GLU A 258 12.66 -18.25 -18.38
CA GLU A 258 13.14 -19.16 -19.40
C GLU A 258 12.53 -18.84 -20.76
N ILE A 259 11.19 -18.70 -20.84
CA ILE A 259 10.49 -18.33 -22.07
C ILE A 259 10.99 -16.99 -22.61
N VAL A 260 11.23 -16.01 -21.74
CA VAL A 260 11.78 -14.70 -22.15
C VAL A 260 13.20 -14.84 -22.69
N ALA A 261 14.02 -15.73 -22.13
CA ALA A 261 15.36 -16.02 -22.65
C ALA A 261 15.28 -16.65 -24.05
N GLU A 262 14.44 -17.68 -24.25
CA GLU A 262 14.19 -18.30 -25.54
C GLU A 262 13.72 -17.28 -26.61
N LEU A 263 12.85 -16.35 -26.23
CA LEU A 263 12.39 -15.27 -27.14
C LEU A 263 13.52 -14.32 -27.50
N LYS A 264 14.42 -13.98 -26.56
CA LYS A 264 15.59 -13.15 -26.84
C LYS A 264 16.57 -13.82 -27.79
N GLU A 265 16.80 -15.13 -27.65
CA GLU A 265 17.63 -15.92 -28.58
C GLU A 265 17.04 -15.92 -30.00
N ARG A 266 15.73 -15.87 -30.14
CA ARG A 266 15.04 -15.71 -31.42
C ARG A 266 15.05 -14.28 -31.98
N GLY A 267 15.76 -13.35 -31.33
CA GLY A 267 15.96 -11.98 -31.82
C GLY A 267 15.00 -10.92 -31.28
N PHE A 268 14.03 -11.28 -30.43
CA PHE A 268 13.13 -10.29 -29.83
C PHE A 268 13.88 -9.42 -28.80
N ARG A 269 13.83 -8.07 -28.93
CA ARG A 269 14.59 -7.11 -28.07
C ARG A 269 13.71 -6.18 -27.25
N SER A 270 12.41 -6.46 -27.10
CA SER A 270 11.49 -5.59 -26.38
C SER A 270 11.64 -5.70 -24.85
N PRO A 271 11.59 -4.60 -24.09
CA PRO A 271 11.53 -4.64 -22.62
C PRO A 271 10.21 -5.24 -22.10
N TYR A 272 9.17 -5.33 -22.95
CA TYR A 272 7.84 -5.84 -22.60
C TYR A 272 7.67 -7.35 -22.81
N LEU A 273 8.71 -8.11 -23.11
CA LEU A 273 8.64 -9.56 -23.32
C LEU A 273 7.99 -10.29 -22.14
N ARG A 274 8.37 -9.95 -20.91
CA ARG A 274 7.77 -10.54 -19.71
C ARG A 274 6.27 -10.23 -19.62
N ASN A 275 5.87 -9.00 -19.87
CA ASN A 275 4.46 -8.59 -19.86
C ASN A 275 3.66 -9.38 -20.91
N LEU A 276 4.23 -9.59 -22.09
CA LEU A 276 3.61 -10.40 -23.15
C LEU A 276 3.39 -11.84 -22.71
N VAL A 277 4.43 -12.49 -22.18
CA VAL A 277 4.36 -13.88 -21.73
C VAL A 277 3.32 -14.02 -20.60
N VAL A 278 3.41 -13.18 -19.57
CA VAL A 278 2.46 -13.18 -18.45
C VAL A 278 1.02 -12.93 -18.93
N ALA A 279 0.82 -11.99 -19.88
CA ALA A 279 -0.50 -11.75 -20.44
C ALA A 279 -1.06 -12.96 -21.20
N ARG A 280 -0.21 -13.71 -21.94
CA ARG A 280 -0.64 -14.91 -22.70
C ARG A 280 -0.98 -16.09 -21.79
N ILE A 281 -0.23 -16.30 -20.71
CA ILE A 281 -0.50 -17.40 -19.77
C ILE A 281 -1.59 -17.07 -18.75
N ASN A 282 -2.07 -15.82 -18.68
CA ASN A 282 -3.07 -15.36 -17.73
C ASN A 282 -4.47 -15.93 -18.06
N PRO A 283 -5.03 -16.85 -17.25
CA PRO A 283 -6.30 -17.51 -17.53
C PRO A 283 -7.51 -16.57 -17.44
N VAL A 284 -7.36 -15.40 -16.83
CA VAL A 284 -8.42 -14.40 -16.66
C VAL A 284 -8.17 -13.11 -17.44
N ARG A 285 -7.29 -13.15 -18.44
CA ARG A 285 -6.91 -11.98 -19.23
C ARG A 285 -8.10 -11.20 -19.77
N PHE A 286 -9.06 -11.91 -20.35
CA PHE A 286 -10.23 -11.31 -21.01
C PHE A 286 -11.44 -11.13 -20.11
N HIS A 287 -11.33 -11.55 -18.84
CA HIS A 287 -12.43 -11.36 -17.89
C HIS A 287 -12.66 -9.88 -17.61
N ARG A 288 -13.89 -9.42 -17.80
CA ARG A 288 -14.36 -8.09 -17.41
C ARG A 288 -15.45 -8.27 -16.36
N ALA A 289 -15.19 -7.78 -15.14
CA ALA A 289 -16.19 -7.79 -14.08
C ALA A 289 -17.41 -6.94 -14.49
N LYS A 290 -18.60 -7.44 -14.24
CA LYS A 290 -19.83 -6.65 -14.36
C LYS A 290 -19.89 -5.64 -13.21
N LYS A 291 -20.56 -4.50 -13.44
CA LYS A 291 -20.72 -3.48 -12.38
C LYS A 291 -21.47 -4.09 -11.19
N GLY A 292 -20.84 -4.09 -10.02
CA GLY A 292 -21.37 -4.69 -8.79
C GLY A 292 -20.99 -6.15 -8.55
N ASP A 293 -20.23 -6.79 -9.45
CA ASP A 293 -19.72 -8.14 -9.23
C ASP A 293 -18.51 -8.10 -8.30
N THR A 294 -18.64 -8.70 -7.12
CA THR A 294 -17.57 -8.81 -6.11
C THR A 294 -16.88 -10.19 -6.13
N LYS A 295 -17.43 -11.16 -6.87
CA LYS A 295 -16.86 -12.51 -6.93
C LYS A 295 -15.69 -12.56 -7.91
N PRO A 296 -14.57 -13.23 -7.56
CA PRO A 296 -13.50 -13.45 -8.50
C PRO A 296 -13.96 -14.42 -9.61
N PRO A 297 -13.42 -14.28 -10.84
CA PRO A 297 -13.75 -15.19 -11.94
C PRO A 297 -13.36 -16.65 -11.65
N MET A 298 -12.36 -16.84 -10.79
CA MET A 298 -11.97 -18.14 -10.23
C MET A 298 -11.14 -17.95 -8.96
N ALA A 299 -11.01 -18.99 -8.14
CA ALA A 299 -10.16 -18.97 -6.94
C ALA A 299 -8.68 -18.82 -7.32
N LEU A 300 -7.90 -18.08 -6.53
CA LEU A 300 -6.48 -17.80 -6.79
C LEU A 300 -5.67 -19.09 -7.00
N GLY A 301 -5.86 -20.12 -6.15
CA GLY A 301 -5.15 -21.41 -6.31
C GLY A 301 -5.41 -22.07 -7.64
N ALA A 302 -6.68 -22.09 -8.11
CA ALA A 302 -7.05 -22.63 -9.41
C ALA A 302 -6.49 -21.80 -10.57
N ALA A 303 -6.48 -20.47 -10.42
CA ALA A 303 -5.90 -19.56 -11.39
C ALA A 303 -4.39 -19.79 -11.56
N LEU A 304 -3.66 -19.94 -10.46
CA LEU A 304 -2.23 -20.26 -10.47
C LEU A 304 -1.94 -21.61 -11.11
N THR A 305 -2.78 -22.64 -10.84
CA THR A 305 -2.63 -23.96 -11.49
C THR A 305 -2.77 -23.86 -13.01
N ARG A 306 -3.80 -23.15 -13.49
CA ARG A 306 -3.99 -22.94 -14.94
C ARG A 306 -2.86 -22.10 -15.56
N MET A 307 -2.40 -21.08 -14.84
CA MET A 307 -1.30 -20.23 -15.30
C MET A 307 0.01 -21.02 -15.42
N ALA A 308 0.32 -21.91 -14.44
CA ALA A 308 1.48 -22.79 -14.48
C ALA A 308 1.39 -23.79 -15.66
N ALA A 309 0.21 -24.40 -15.89
CA ALA A 309 0.01 -25.29 -17.04
C ALA A 309 0.23 -24.56 -18.37
N SER A 310 -0.33 -23.35 -18.53
CA SER A 310 -0.13 -22.53 -19.72
C SER A 310 1.33 -22.12 -19.92
N ALA A 311 2.09 -21.88 -18.84
CA ALA A 311 3.52 -21.55 -18.92
C ALA A 311 4.34 -22.76 -19.38
N ARG A 312 4.01 -23.98 -18.94
CA ARG A 312 4.70 -25.22 -19.36
C ARG A 312 4.51 -25.50 -20.85
N THR A 313 3.31 -25.25 -21.37
CA THR A 313 2.94 -25.53 -22.78
C THR A 313 3.12 -24.29 -23.69
N PHE A 314 3.80 -23.25 -23.20
CA PHE A 314 3.96 -22.02 -23.97
C PHE A 314 4.80 -22.27 -25.23
N ASN A 315 4.24 -21.97 -26.39
CA ASN A 315 4.93 -22.11 -27.66
C ASN A 315 5.53 -20.77 -28.13
N VAL A 316 6.84 -20.62 -28.02
CA VAL A 316 7.57 -19.43 -28.41
C VAL A 316 7.49 -19.12 -29.91
N SER A 317 7.25 -20.17 -30.77
CA SER A 317 7.17 -19.97 -32.22
C SER A 317 5.93 -19.17 -32.65
N THR A 318 4.92 -19.09 -31.79
CA THR A 318 3.67 -18.35 -32.07
C THR A 318 3.79 -16.84 -31.78
N VAL A 319 4.89 -16.39 -31.20
CA VAL A 319 5.09 -14.95 -30.87
C VAL A 319 5.53 -14.19 -32.12
N ARG A 320 4.88 -13.04 -32.37
CA ARG A 320 5.15 -12.13 -33.48
C ARG A 320 5.46 -10.73 -32.94
N GLU A 321 6.19 -9.92 -33.69
CA GLU A 321 6.52 -8.53 -33.30
C GLU A 321 5.28 -7.66 -33.07
N GLN A 322 4.22 -7.87 -33.85
CA GLN A 322 2.94 -7.17 -33.69
C GLN A 322 2.32 -7.36 -32.30
N ASP A 323 2.52 -8.52 -31.66
CA ASP A 323 2.02 -8.80 -30.30
C ASP A 323 2.70 -7.92 -29.26
N LEU A 324 3.97 -7.56 -29.47
CA LEU A 324 4.74 -6.68 -28.59
C LEU A 324 4.27 -5.23 -28.67
N ALA A 325 3.96 -4.75 -29.86
CA ALA A 325 3.43 -3.41 -30.05
C ALA A 325 2.10 -3.22 -29.31
N LEU A 326 1.22 -4.22 -29.36
CA LEU A 326 -0.06 -4.21 -28.63
C LEU A 326 0.13 -4.19 -27.11
N VAL A 327 1.08 -4.98 -26.59
CA VAL A 327 1.36 -5.01 -25.13
C VAL A 327 2.01 -3.72 -24.67
N ALA A 328 2.91 -3.13 -25.46
CA ALA A 328 3.52 -1.84 -25.17
C ALA A 328 2.45 -0.73 -25.05
N ALA A 329 1.51 -0.67 -25.97
CA ALA A 329 0.40 0.29 -25.96
C ALA A 329 -0.53 0.14 -24.74
N LEU A 330 -0.76 -1.11 -24.29
CA LEU A 330 -1.58 -1.39 -23.10
C LEU A 330 -0.84 -1.11 -21.78
N SER A 331 0.49 -1.31 -21.75
CA SER A 331 1.30 -1.06 -20.56
C SER A 331 1.57 0.42 -20.29
N SER A 332 1.48 1.28 -21.32
CA SER A 332 1.61 2.74 -21.18
C SER A 332 0.30 3.44 -20.75
N GLY A 333 -0.84 2.74 -20.79
CA GLY A 333 -2.15 3.27 -20.40
C GLY A 333 -2.58 3.01 -18.96
N ASP A 334 -1.87 2.18 -18.19
CA ASP A 334 -2.20 1.86 -16.79
C ASP A 334 -1.45 2.76 -15.76
N GLY A 335 -0.86 3.86 -16.21
CA GLY A 335 -0.01 4.77 -15.43
C GLY A 335 -0.66 6.10 -15.02
N ASP A 336 -2.03 6.18 -14.95
CA ASP A 336 -2.76 7.34 -14.41
C ASP A 336 -3.71 6.94 -13.28
#